data_33503730c439f6e5f49b82e5e3d796f9
#
_entry.id   33503730c439f6e5f49b82e5e3d796f9
#
_cell.length_a   1.000
_cell.length_b   1.000
_cell.length_c   1.000
_cell.angle_alpha   90.00
_cell.angle_beta   90.00
_cell.angle_gamma   90.00
#
_symmetry.space_group_name_H-M   'P 1'
#
loop_
_entity.id
_entity.type
_entity.pdbx_description
1 polymer ?
#
loop_
_entity_poly.entity_id
_entity_poly.type
_entity_poly.pdbx_seq_one_letter_code
_entity_poly.pdbx_strand_id
1 'polypeptide(L)'
;MTDHAVVVTDADGTITWWSHGAEELFGHTTAAAVGQSLNIIVPDALRARHWAGFQQAMEAPQVKDLAADIPVLCADGQVKEFAGRLLVLSDGLGAALGAMGIFAADGTTGIKPFG
;
A
#
# COMPACT_ATOMS: atom_id res chain seq x y z
N MET A 1 3.57 21.57 4.92
CA MET A 1 2.56 20.64 4.37
C MET A 1 3.22 19.29 4.15
N THR A 2 2.64 18.23 4.71
CA THR A 2 3.21 16.88 4.55
C THR A 2 2.81 16.32 3.19
N ASP A 3 3.78 15.78 2.46
CA ASP A 3 3.53 15.15 1.17
C ASP A 3 2.71 13.88 1.32
N HIS A 4 1.97 13.53 0.30
CA HIS A 4 1.32 12.23 0.23
C HIS A 4 2.37 11.13 0.24
N ALA A 5 2.07 10.03 0.93
CA ALA A 5 2.88 8.83 0.84
C ALA A 5 2.50 8.06 -0.41
N VAL A 6 3.49 7.69 -1.22
CA VAL A 6 3.30 6.87 -2.42
C VAL A 6 4.21 5.66 -2.32
N VAL A 7 3.62 4.48 -2.41
CA VAL A 7 4.33 3.20 -2.37
C VAL A 7 3.96 2.41 -3.62
N VAL A 8 4.96 1.94 -4.34
CA VAL A 8 4.77 1.09 -5.53
C VAL A 8 5.43 -0.25 -5.29
N THR A 9 4.78 -1.32 -5.74
CA THR A 9 5.32 -2.68 -5.67
C THR A 9 5.32 -3.34 -7.03
N ASP A 10 6.12 -4.40 -7.17
CA ASP A 10 5.99 -5.34 -8.28
C ASP A 10 4.86 -6.35 -8.02
N ALA A 11 4.69 -7.31 -8.92
CA ALA A 11 3.61 -8.30 -8.84
C ALA A 11 3.78 -9.29 -7.67
N ASP A 12 4.96 -9.37 -7.08
CA ASP A 12 5.23 -10.21 -5.92
C ASP A 12 5.02 -9.46 -4.59
N GLY A 13 4.70 -8.17 -4.65
CA GLY A 13 4.53 -7.35 -3.46
C GLY A 13 5.83 -6.84 -2.88
N THR A 14 6.90 -6.86 -3.66
CA THR A 14 8.19 -6.26 -3.28
C THR A 14 8.14 -4.76 -3.60
N ILE A 15 8.53 -3.93 -2.64
CA ILE A 15 8.50 -2.47 -2.79
C ILE A 15 9.57 -2.04 -3.78
N THR A 16 9.16 -1.31 -4.81
CA THR A 16 10.04 -0.77 -5.85
C THR A 16 10.16 0.75 -5.80
N TRP A 17 9.20 1.42 -5.16
CA TRP A 17 9.19 2.87 -4.99
C TRP A 17 8.65 3.25 -3.62
N TRP A 18 9.30 4.22 -2.98
CA TRP A 18 8.93 4.71 -1.65
C TRP A 18 9.20 6.20 -1.61
N SER A 19 8.15 7.00 -1.54
CA SER A 19 8.26 8.46 -1.62
C SER A 19 8.76 9.07 -0.33
N HIS A 20 9.15 10.35 -0.40
CA HIS A 20 9.50 11.14 0.77
C HIS A 20 8.33 11.21 1.76
N GLY A 21 7.10 11.37 1.27
CA GLY A 21 5.91 11.35 2.14
C GLY A 21 5.75 10.02 2.86
N ALA A 22 6.09 8.89 2.23
CA ALA A 22 6.09 7.59 2.88
C ALA A 22 7.14 7.52 4.01
N GLU A 23 8.31 8.12 3.81
CA GLU A 23 9.30 8.22 4.89
C GLU A 23 8.75 8.99 6.09
N GLU A 24 8.09 10.11 5.84
CA GLU A 24 7.51 10.95 6.91
C GLU A 24 6.35 10.28 7.63
N LEU A 25 5.41 9.69 6.88
CA LEU A 25 4.19 9.15 7.46
C LEU A 25 4.40 7.78 8.10
N PHE A 26 5.21 6.92 7.50
CA PHE A 26 5.37 5.53 7.93
C PHE A 26 6.66 5.29 8.72
N GLY A 27 7.66 6.16 8.57
CA GLY A 27 8.88 6.14 9.37
C GLY A 27 10.03 5.32 8.82
N HIS A 28 9.82 4.48 7.82
CA HIS A 28 10.91 3.78 7.12
C HIS A 28 11.56 4.70 6.10
N THR A 29 12.88 4.67 6.01
CA THR A 29 13.59 5.37 4.93
C THR A 29 13.41 4.64 3.61
N THR A 30 13.59 5.36 2.51
CA THR A 30 13.56 4.76 1.16
C THR A 30 14.59 3.62 1.06
N ALA A 31 15.80 3.85 1.56
CA ALA A 31 16.87 2.83 1.53
C ALA A 31 16.49 1.56 2.32
N ALA A 32 15.73 1.70 3.40
CA ALA A 32 15.29 0.56 4.20
C ALA A 32 14.09 -0.16 3.60
N ALA A 33 13.21 0.57 2.89
CA ALA A 33 11.93 0.04 2.40
C ALA A 33 12.03 -0.60 1.02
N VAL A 34 12.74 0.02 0.07
CA VAL A 34 12.85 -0.51 -1.29
C VAL A 34 13.56 -1.86 -1.27
N GLY A 35 12.97 -2.85 -1.92
CA GLY A 35 13.46 -4.23 -1.93
C GLY A 35 12.86 -5.11 -0.83
N GLN A 36 12.10 -4.52 0.10
CA GLN A 36 11.40 -5.26 1.14
C GLN A 36 9.99 -5.64 0.70
N SER A 37 9.44 -6.69 1.32
CA SER A 37 8.04 -7.05 1.16
C SER A 37 7.15 -5.97 1.77
N LEU A 38 5.93 -5.82 1.22
CA LEU A 38 4.88 -4.99 1.82
C LEU A 38 4.57 -5.36 3.28
N ASN A 39 5.01 -6.53 3.74
CA ASN A 39 4.83 -6.93 5.14
C ASN A 39 5.34 -5.89 6.13
N ILE A 40 6.32 -5.06 5.75
CA ILE A 40 6.83 -4.02 6.65
C ILE A 40 5.79 -2.98 7.04
N ILE A 41 4.74 -2.82 6.22
CA ILE A 41 3.64 -1.87 6.50
C ILE A 41 2.29 -2.54 6.67
N VAL A 42 2.20 -3.88 6.61
CA VAL A 42 0.94 -4.61 6.80
C VAL A 42 0.88 -5.10 8.24
N PRO A 43 -0.12 -4.67 9.02
CA PRO A 43 -0.31 -5.18 10.39
C PRO A 43 -0.40 -6.70 10.41
N ASP A 44 0.23 -7.35 11.39
CA ASP A 44 0.31 -8.82 11.47
C ASP A 44 -1.07 -9.48 11.38
N ALA A 45 -2.06 -8.93 12.07
CA ALA A 45 -3.41 -9.47 12.08
C ALA A 45 -4.11 -9.42 10.72
N LEU A 46 -3.62 -8.59 9.79
CA LEU A 46 -4.22 -8.38 8.47
C LEU A 46 -3.43 -9.02 7.33
N ARG A 47 -2.28 -9.63 7.62
CA ARG A 47 -1.40 -10.16 6.58
C ARG A 47 -2.07 -11.19 5.69
N ALA A 48 -2.80 -12.14 6.26
CA ALA A 48 -3.48 -13.17 5.49
C ALA A 48 -4.51 -12.58 4.52
N ARG A 49 -5.32 -11.64 5.00
CA ARG A 49 -6.33 -10.96 4.17
C ARG A 49 -5.68 -10.10 3.09
N HIS A 50 -4.63 -9.38 3.46
CA HIS A 50 -3.90 -8.52 2.52
C HIS A 50 -3.36 -9.34 1.35
N TRP A 51 -2.63 -10.43 1.64
CA TRP A 51 -2.01 -11.22 0.58
C TRP A 51 -3.02 -11.99 -0.25
N ALA A 52 -4.14 -12.43 0.34
CA ALA A 52 -5.22 -13.04 -0.43
C ALA A 52 -5.82 -12.04 -1.43
N GLY A 53 -6.07 -10.81 -1.01
CA GLY A 53 -6.57 -9.74 -1.89
C GLY A 53 -5.54 -9.32 -2.94
N PHE A 54 -4.29 -9.20 -2.55
CA PHE A 54 -3.20 -8.83 -3.45
C PHE A 54 -3.02 -9.88 -4.56
N GLN A 55 -2.97 -11.16 -4.18
CA GLN A 55 -2.82 -12.26 -5.13
C GLN A 55 -3.99 -12.31 -6.11
N GLN A 56 -5.22 -12.16 -5.61
CA GLN A 56 -6.40 -12.11 -6.45
C GLN A 56 -6.34 -10.93 -7.44
N ALA A 57 -5.89 -9.77 -6.99
CA ALA A 57 -5.74 -8.60 -7.84
C ALA A 57 -4.70 -8.80 -8.94
N MET A 58 -3.62 -9.53 -8.65
CA MET A 58 -2.58 -9.83 -9.64
C MET A 58 -3.01 -10.89 -10.66
N GLU A 59 -3.81 -11.86 -10.23
CA GLU A 59 -4.30 -12.93 -11.11
C GLU A 59 -5.44 -12.49 -12.02
N ALA A 60 -6.30 -11.59 -11.54
CA ALA A 60 -7.44 -11.08 -12.30
C ALA A 60 -7.40 -9.55 -12.29
N PRO A 61 -6.46 -8.94 -13.03
CA PRO A 61 -6.27 -7.51 -12.99
C PRO A 61 -7.43 -6.78 -13.65
N GLN A 62 -8.40 -6.42 -12.85
CA GLN A 62 -9.36 -5.40 -13.19
C GLN A 62 -8.79 -4.06 -12.73
N VAL A 63 -9.16 -2.99 -13.38
CA VAL A 63 -8.79 -1.65 -12.92
C VAL A 63 -9.48 -1.46 -11.57
N LYS A 64 -8.76 -1.75 -10.49
CA LYS A 64 -9.25 -1.50 -9.13
C LYS A 64 -8.67 -0.19 -8.65
N ASP A 65 -9.58 0.70 -8.32
CA ASP A 65 -9.31 1.98 -7.71
C ASP A 65 -10.15 2.01 -6.44
N LEU A 66 -9.54 1.66 -5.32
CA LEU A 66 -10.24 1.51 -4.05
C LEU A 66 -9.77 2.58 -3.08
N ALA A 67 -10.68 3.48 -2.70
CA ALA A 67 -10.44 4.43 -1.61
C ALA A 67 -10.94 3.84 -0.30
N ALA A 68 -10.12 3.89 0.75
CA ALA A 68 -10.45 3.37 2.07
C ALA A 68 -9.53 3.97 3.13
N ASP A 69 -9.91 3.83 4.40
CA ASP A 69 -9.02 4.12 5.53
C ASP A 69 -8.15 2.89 5.76
N ILE A 70 -6.88 2.98 5.39
CA ILE A 70 -5.99 1.84 5.33
C ILE A 70 -5.13 1.77 6.58
N PRO A 71 -5.22 0.66 7.35
CA PRO A 71 -4.33 0.48 8.50
C PRO A 71 -2.92 0.15 8.03
N VAL A 72 -1.94 0.90 8.55
CA VAL A 72 -0.52 0.78 8.20
C VAL A 72 0.30 0.55 9.46
N LEU A 73 1.13 -0.48 9.44
CA LEU A 73 2.13 -0.70 10.48
C LEU A 73 3.31 0.23 10.23
N CYS A 74 3.53 1.17 11.14
CA CYS A 74 4.60 2.14 11.03
C CYS A 74 5.91 1.62 11.65
N ALA A 75 7.02 2.28 11.34
CA ALA A 75 8.35 1.86 11.81
C ALA A 75 8.49 1.85 13.34
N ASP A 76 7.69 2.67 14.04
CA ASP A 76 7.64 2.71 15.50
C ASP A 76 6.84 1.56 16.14
N GLY A 77 6.28 0.67 15.32
CA GLY A 77 5.47 -0.46 15.76
C GLY A 77 4.00 -0.14 15.96
N GLN A 78 3.58 1.11 15.78
CA GLN A 78 2.18 1.49 15.90
C GLN A 78 1.43 1.27 14.60
N VAL A 79 0.16 0.89 14.71
CA VAL A 79 -0.75 0.80 13.57
C VAL A 79 -1.57 2.09 13.52
N LYS A 80 -1.50 2.78 12.39
CA LYS A 80 -2.26 4.01 12.14
C LYS A 80 -3.09 3.85 10.88
N GLU A 81 -4.26 4.49 10.84
CA GLU A 81 -5.10 4.50 9.65
C GLU A 81 -4.84 5.77 8.85
N PHE A 82 -4.69 5.59 7.53
CA PHE A 82 -4.53 6.71 6.60
C PHE A 82 -5.59 6.62 5.51
N ALA A 83 -6.20 7.76 5.17
CA ALA A 83 -7.04 7.83 3.99
C ALA A 83 -6.19 7.50 2.76
N GLY A 84 -6.48 6.39 2.12
CA GLY A 84 -5.64 5.85 1.08
C GLY A 84 -6.41 5.43 -0.16
N ARG A 85 -5.65 5.20 -1.22
CA ARG A 85 -6.16 4.75 -2.50
C ARG A 85 -5.24 3.67 -3.02
N LEU A 86 -5.81 2.52 -3.39
CA LEU A 86 -5.07 1.37 -3.88
C LEU A 86 -5.40 1.14 -5.34
N LEU A 87 -4.36 1.03 -6.16
CA LEU A 87 -4.46 0.87 -7.60
C LEU A 87 -3.68 -0.37 -8.04
N VAL A 88 -4.25 -1.16 -8.95
CA VAL A 88 -3.50 -2.20 -9.64
C VAL A 88 -2.83 -1.58 -10.87
N LEU A 89 -1.54 -1.81 -11.02
CA LEU A 89 -0.77 -1.36 -12.18
C LEU A 89 -0.74 -2.51 -13.20
N SER A 90 -1.28 -2.25 -14.38
CA SER A 90 -1.31 -3.25 -15.44
C SER A 90 -0.76 -2.68 -16.75
N ASP A 91 -0.29 -3.57 -17.63
CA ASP A 91 0.13 -3.17 -18.96
C ASP A 91 -1.08 -2.98 -19.90
N GLY A 92 -0.84 -2.64 -21.15
CA GLY A 92 -1.88 -2.46 -22.15
C GLY A 92 -2.58 -3.75 -22.59
N LEU A 93 -2.07 -4.91 -22.18
CA LEU A 93 -2.61 -6.23 -22.54
C LEU A 93 -3.31 -6.92 -21.36
N GLY A 94 -3.44 -6.23 -20.23
CA GLY A 94 -4.16 -6.74 -19.07
C GLY A 94 -3.33 -7.57 -18.09
N ALA A 95 -2.01 -7.59 -18.24
CA ALA A 95 -1.14 -8.25 -17.25
C ALA A 95 -0.89 -7.32 -16.07
N ALA A 96 -1.06 -7.80 -14.85
CA ALA A 96 -0.75 -7.05 -13.65
C ALA A 96 0.77 -7.01 -13.43
N LEU A 97 1.31 -5.81 -13.25
CA LEU A 97 2.74 -5.56 -13.04
C LEU A 97 3.06 -5.23 -11.59
N GLY A 98 2.05 -4.90 -10.81
CA GLY A 98 2.22 -4.50 -9.42
C GLY A 98 1.06 -3.68 -8.93
N ALA A 99 1.30 -2.94 -7.84
CA ALA A 99 0.30 -2.10 -7.19
C ALA A 99 0.90 -0.78 -6.75
N MET A 100 0.03 0.23 -6.59
CA MET A 100 0.40 1.52 -6.04
C MET A 100 -0.57 1.91 -4.94
N GLY A 101 -0.04 2.35 -3.80
CA GLY A 101 -0.80 2.96 -2.73
C GLY A 101 -0.48 4.43 -2.61
N ILE A 102 -1.51 5.26 -2.45
CA ILE A 102 -1.39 6.71 -2.22
C ILE A 102 -2.10 6.99 -0.91
N PHE A 103 -1.40 7.59 0.06
CA PHE A 103 -1.93 7.81 1.41
C PHE A 103 -1.83 9.27 1.78
N ALA A 104 -2.91 9.82 2.33
CA ALA A 104 -2.96 11.19 2.80
C ALA A 104 -2.54 11.27 4.28
N ALA A 105 -1.87 12.36 4.65
CA ALA A 105 -1.45 12.60 6.02
C ALA A 105 -2.66 12.82 6.95
N ASP A 106 -3.72 13.44 6.46
CA ASP A 106 -4.90 13.82 7.23
C ASP A 106 -6.18 13.41 6.52
N GLY A 107 -7.25 13.28 7.29
CA GLY A 107 -8.57 13.01 6.77
C GLY A 107 -8.97 11.54 6.86
N THR A 108 -10.19 11.27 6.45
CA THR A 108 -10.76 9.92 6.46
C THR A 108 -11.69 9.75 5.26
N THR A 109 -11.71 8.55 4.72
CA THR A 109 -12.68 8.15 3.68
C THR A 109 -13.98 7.66 4.29
N GLY A 110 -13.95 7.26 5.56
CA GLY A 110 -15.07 6.60 6.24
C GLY A 110 -15.30 5.16 5.80
N ILE A 111 -14.41 4.60 4.98
CA ILE A 111 -14.56 3.25 4.42
C ILE A 111 -13.53 2.34 5.06
N LYS A 112 -13.97 1.20 5.62
CA LYS A 112 -13.07 0.20 6.23
C LYS A 112 -12.80 -0.93 5.22
N PRO A 113 -11.55 -1.14 4.78
CA PRO A 113 -11.26 -2.10 3.72
C PRO A 113 -11.37 -3.56 4.15
N PHE A 114 -11.26 -3.84 5.45
CA PHE A 114 -11.27 -5.19 5.99
C PHE A 114 -12.51 -5.47 6.88
N GLY A 115 -13.57 -4.73 6.64
CA GLY A 115 -14.82 -4.94 7.32
C GLY A 115 -14.97 -4.24 8.61
#